data_63740120a4923bd4ac10f50ad67b884f
#
_entry.id   63740120a4923bd4ac10f50ad67b884f
#
_cell.length_a   1.000
_cell.length_b   1.000
_cell.length_c   1.000
_cell.angle_alpha   90.00
_cell.angle_beta   90.00
_cell.angle_gamma   90.00
#
_symmetry.space_group_name_H-M   'P 1'
#
loop_
_entity.id
_entity.type
_entity.pdbx_description
1 polymer ?
#
loop_
_entity_poly.entity_id
_entity_poly.type
_entity_poly.pdbx_seq_one_letter_code
_entity_poly.pdbx_strand_id
1 'polypeptide(L)'
;MSIYKNYLDLKVISSKLAKKVEQNPNKVSDIYRRSISIGINSLHQIAKKKSVGGYAISILESVHVSEDMEPARIQTTIRIYTKKNTSLDHIRSILITMRYFMDFFEVGDAKMVSDEVKNYVAFVRVRMPTKSKQPTSVEIKKEILDHSPDCNFIYLMPSSSANGNKRLIRYYYKIVPVECMKPAQYSKPDGYGFSRTNRICGLADF
;
A
#
# COMPACT_ATOMS: atom_id res chain seq x y z
N MET A 1 -8.87 18.97 -7.00
CA MET A 1 -7.48 19.12 -6.56
C MET A 1 -7.27 18.29 -5.28
N SER A 2 -6.30 17.39 -5.23
CA SER A 2 -6.01 16.59 -4.01
C SER A 2 -5.49 17.49 -2.89
N ILE A 3 -5.87 17.18 -1.64
CA ILE A 3 -5.27 17.84 -0.46
C ILE A 3 -3.89 17.24 -0.10
N TYR A 4 -3.53 16.14 -0.72
CA TYR A 4 -2.26 15.45 -0.56
C TYR A 4 -1.29 15.91 -1.65
N LYS A 5 -0.60 17.04 -1.37
CA LYS A 5 0.26 17.71 -2.35
C LYS A 5 1.72 17.31 -2.28
N ASN A 6 2.12 16.57 -1.26
CA ASN A 6 3.49 16.16 -1.08
C ASN A 6 3.58 14.65 -1.04
N TYR A 7 4.63 14.09 -1.64
CA TYR A 7 4.85 12.65 -1.65
C TYR A 7 6.34 12.29 -1.55
N LEU A 8 6.60 11.05 -1.13
CA LEU A 8 7.89 10.39 -1.28
C LEU A 8 7.67 8.93 -1.68
N ASP A 9 8.65 8.35 -2.34
CA ASP A 9 8.64 6.98 -2.79
C ASP A 9 9.54 6.10 -1.93
N LEU A 10 9.02 4.93 -1.57
CA LEU A 10 9.76 3.82 -0.98
C LEU A 10 9.88 2.74 -2.04
N LYS A 11 11.04 2.61 -2.65
CA LYS A 11 11.28 1.60 -3.69
C LYS A 11 11.87 0.34 -3.11
N VAL A 12 11.32 -0.81 -3.49
CA VAL A 12 11.86 -2.12 -3.11
C VAL A 12 13.22 -2.31 -3.79
N ILE A 13 14.24 -2.68 -3.02
CA ILE A 13 15.59 -2.96 -3.53
C ILE A 13 15.61 -4.34 -4.18
N SER A 14 15.44 -4.40 -5.49
CA SER A 14 15.31 -5.64 -6.25
C SER A 14 16.54 -6.55 -6.11
N SER A 15 17.76 -5.99 -6.03
CA SER A 15 19.00 -6.76 -5.84
C SER A 15 19.01 -7.58 -4.55
N LYS A 16 18.34 -7.10 -3.49
CA LYS A 16 18.19 -7.84 -2.24
C LYS A 16 17.20 -9.00 -2.34
N LEU A 17 16.33 -8.98 -3.32
CA LEU A 17 15.36 -10.05 -3.58
C LEU A 17 15.81 -11.04 -4.65
N ALA A 18 16.84 -10.71 -5.44
CA ALA A 18 17.30 -11.49 -6.59
C ALA A 18 17.45 -12.99 -6.26
N LYS A 19 18.22 -13.32 -5.22
CA LYS A 19 18.40 -14.71 -4.78
C LYS A 19 17.10 -15.45 -4.44
N LYS A 20 16.13 -14.75 -3.84
CA LYS A 20 14.83 -15.34 -3.51
C LYS A 20 13.98 -15.56 -4.76
N VAL A 21 14.08 -14.64 -5.72
CA VAL A 21 13.40 -14.72 -7.01
C VAL A 21 13.96 -15.86 -7.82
N GLU A 22 15.27 -15.98 -7.94
CA GLU A 22 15.94 -17.11 -8.62
C GLU A 22 15.55 -18.48 -8.03
N GLN A 23 15.49 -18.58 -6.71
CA GLN A 23 15.08 -19.81 -6.04
C GLN A 23 13.58 -20.12 -6.17
N ASN A 24 12.75 -19.14 -6.46
CA ASN A 24 11.29 -19.27 -6.50
C ASN A 24 10.69 -18.42 -7.64
N PRO A 25 11.00 -18.69 -8.91
CA PRO A 25 10.57 -17.88 -10.04
C PRO A 25 9.03 -17.75 -10.12
N ASN A 26 8.31 -18.82 -9.81
CA ASN A 26 6.84 -18.84 -9.81
C ASN A 26 6.19 -18.02 -8.67
N LYS A 27 6.98 -17.42 -7.76
CA LYS A 27 6.50 -16.66 -6.60
C LYS A 27 6.96 -15.19 -6.60
N VAL A 28 7.43 -14.68 -7.72
CA VAL A 28 7.97 -13.32 -7.83
C VAL A 28 6.99 -12.28 -7.26
N SER A 29 5.76 -12.27 -7.72
CA SER A 29 4.73 -11.32 -7.23
C SER A 29 4.50 -11.44 -5.71
N ASP A 30 4.54 -12.66 -5.14
CA ASP A 30 4.36 -12.86 -3.71
C ASP A 30 5.57 -12.37 -2.90
N ILE A 31 6.79 -12.54 -3.41
CA ILE A 31 8.03 -12.05 -2.81
C ILE A 31 8.00 -10.52 -2.70
N TYR A 32 7.68 -9.83 -3.79
CA TYR A 32 7.56 -8.37 -3.81
C TYR A 32 6.42 -7.88 -2.92
N ARG A 33 5.26 -8.52 -2.97
CA ARG A 33 4.10 -8.21 -2.13
C ARG A 33 4.43 -8.30 -0.64
N ARG A 34 5.23 -9.28 -0.23
CA ARG A 34 5.70 -9.39 1.17
C ARG A 34 6.62 -8.24 1.55
N SER A 35 7.50 -7.79 0.65
CA SER A 35 8.34 -6.62 0.88
C SER A 35 7.50 -5.36 1.03
N ILE A 36 6.55 -5.10 0.13
CA ILE A 36 5.58 -4.00 0.25
C ILE A 36 4.85 -4.06 1.61
N SER A 37 4.47 -5.24 2.04
CA SER A 37 3.80 -5.44 3.33
C SER A 37 4.67 -5.03 4.52
N ILE A 38 5.98 -5.27 4.47
CA ILE A 38 6.93 -4.77 5.48
C ILE A 38 6.90 -3.25 5.52
N GLY A 39 6.96 -2.60 4.36
CA GLY A 39 6.91 -1.14 4.25
C GLY A 39 5.65 -0.54 4.86
N ILE A 40 4.48 -1.05 4.49
CA ILE A 40 3.19 -0.55 5.00
C ILE A 40 3.03 -0.80 6.51
N ASN A 41 3.46 -1.96 7.02
CA ASN A 41 3.43 -2.22 8.45
C ASN A 41 4.36 -1.28 9.23
N SER A 42 5.54 -0.96 8.69
CA SER A 42 6.46 0.00 9.30
C SER A 42 5.85 1.40 9.35
N LEU A 43 5.26 1.87 8.27
CA LEU A 43 4.54 3.15 8.22
C LEU A 43 3.40 3.22 9.24
N HIS A 44 2.62 2.14 9.34
CA HIS A 44 1.54 2.06 10.33
C HIS A 44 2.08 2.18 11.78
N GLN A 45 3.19 1.51 12.09
CA GLN A 45 3.82 1.59 13.42
C GLN A 45 4.35 3.01 13.71
N ILE A 46 4.96 3.68 12.71
CA ILE A 46 5.43 5.05 12.84
C ILE A 46 4.25 5.98 13.12
N ALA A 47 3.20 5.89 12.32
CA ALA A 47 2.02 6.74 12.48
C ALA A 47 1.36 6.55 13.86
N LYS A 48 1.30 5.33 14.36
CA LYS A 48 0.71 5.01 15.67
C LYS A 48 1.55 5.53 16.84
N LYS A 49 2.88 5.41 16.76
CA LYS A 49 3.79 5.73 17.88
C LYS A 49 4.22 7.19 17.94
N LYS A 50 4.31 7.86 16.79
CA LYS A 50 4.96 9.17 16.65
C LYS A 50 3.98 10.31 16.34
N SER A 51 2.68 10.08 16.43
CA SER A 51 1.67 11.12 16.15
C SER A 51 1.87 11.80 14.80
N VAL A 52 2.45 11.08 13.84
CA VAL A 52 2.58 11.56 12.47
C VAL A 52 1.17 11.78 11.94
N GLY A 53 0.89 12.95 11.42
CA GLY A 53 -0.41 13.30 10.84
C GLY A 53 -0.83 12.28 9.78
N GLY A 54 -2.11 12.25 9.45
CA GLY A 54 -2.65 11.29 8.48
C GLY A 54 -1.88 11.30 7.16
N TYR A 55 -1.50 10.13 6.70
CA TYR A 55 -0.88 9.89 5.41
C TYR A 55 -1.82 9.03 4.56
N ALA A 56 -1.67 9.11 3.24
CA ALA A 56 -2.29 8.21 2.29
C ALA A 56 -1.19 7.48 1.50
N ILE A 57 -1.51 6.32 0.93
CA ILE A 57 -0.56 5.58 0.12
C ILE A 57 -1.15 5.20 -1.22
N SER A 58 -0.28 5.11 -2.22
CA SER A 58 -0.49 4.32 -3.44
C SER A 58 0.58 3.24 -3.54
N ILE A 59 0.25 2.17 -4.24
CA ILE A 59 1.16 1.05 -4.50
C ILE A 59 1.37 1.02 -6.00
N LEU A 60 2.60 1.31 -6.43
CA LEU A 60 2.94 1.32 -7.85
C LEU A 60 3.46 -0.06 -8.26
N GLU A 61 3.06 -0.45 -9.45
CA GLU A 61 3.43 -1.73 -10.05
C GLU A 61 4.39 -1.49 -11.22
N SER A 62 5.23 -2.47 -11.47
CA SER A 62 6.01 -2.59 -12.69
C SER A 62 5.83 -3.96 -13.30
N VAL A 63 6.20 -4.10 -14.56
CA VAL A 63 6.19 -5.40 -15.24
C VAL A 63 7.53 -6.06 -14.99
N HIS A 64 7.52 -7.24 -14.40
CA HIS A 64 8.67 -8.11 -14.31
C HIS A 64 8.68 -9.05 -15.52
N VAL A 65 9.74 -8.99 -16.29
CA VAL A 65 9.96 -9.85 -17.46
C VAL A 65 11.10 -10.80 -17.13
N SER A 66 10.90 -12.08 -17.33
CA SER A 66 11.93 -13.13 -17.27
C SER A 66 11.90 -13.89 -18.57
N GLU A 67 13.06 -14.38 -19.01
CA GLU A 67 13.18 -15.11 -20.29
C GLU A 67 12.27 -16.35 -20.37
N ASP A 68 12.03 -16.98 -19.21
CA ASP A 68 11.32 -18.26 -19.14
C ASP A 68 9.88 -18.13 -18.62
N MET A 69 9.34 -16.91 -18.42
CA MET A 69 8.03 -16.75 -17.78
C MET A 69 7.22 -15.64 -18.43
N GLU A 70 5.90 -15.76 -18.37
CA GLU A 70 5.00 -14.67 -18.76
C GLU A 70 5.25 -13.42 -17.92
N PRO A 71 5.15 -12.21 -18.53
CA PRO A 71 5.31 -10.96 -17.83
C PRO A 71 4.37 -10.86 -16.64
N ALA A 72 4.90 -10.64 -15.46
CA ALA A 72 4.14 -10.52 -14.23
C ALA A 72 4.10 -9.08 -13.70
N ARG A 73 2.94 -8.60 -13.30
CA ARG A 73 2.83 -7.35 -12.57
C ARG A 73 3.30 -7.55 -11.13
N ILE A 74 4.26 -6.74 -10.72
CA ILE A 74 4.84 -6.77 -9.37
C ILE A 74 4.73 -5.40 -8.70
N GLN A 75 4.43 -5.41 -7.43
CA GLN A 75 4.36 -4.20 -6.60
C GLN A 75 5.77 -3.80 -6.18
N THR A 76 6.28 -2.70 -6.71
CA THR A 76 7.68 -2.31 -6.51
C THR A 76 7.88 -1.07 -5.65
N THR A 77 6.85 -0.24 -5.50
CA THR A 77 6.99 1.05 -4.83
C THR A 77 5.76 1.36 -3.97
N ILE A 78 5.99 1.87 -2.78
CA ILE A 78 4.97 2.52 -1.95
C ILE A 78 5.19 4.01 -2.09
N ARG A 79 4.22 4.74 -2.62
CA ARG A 79 4.22 6.19 -2.62
C ARG A 79 3.40 6.69 -1.44
N ILE A 80 4.02 7.49 -0.59
CA ILE A 80 3.40 8.05 0.62
C ILE A 80 3.04 9.50 0.33
N TYR A 81 1.80 9.85 0.60
CA TYR A 81 1.31 11.21 0.42
C TYR A 81 0.95 11.83 1.76
N THR A 82 1.28 13.11 1.92
CA THR A 82 0.86 13.92 3.08
C THR A 82 0.34 15.28 2.66
N LYS A 83 -0.36 15.93 3.58
CA LYS A 83 -0.83 17.31 3.39
C LYS A 83 0.31 18.32 3.54
N LYS A 84 1.29 18.01 4.39
CA LYS A 84 2.39 18.90 4.75
C LYS A 84 3.73 18.21 4.48
N ASN A 85 4.67 18.92 3.90
CA ASN A 85 6.02 18.40 3.64
C ASN A 85 6.72 17.97 4.94
N THR A 86 6.59 18.77 6.00
CA THR A 86 7.18 18.44 7.31
C THR A 86 6.78 17.07 7.86
N SER A 87 5.59 16.58 7.49
CA SER A 87 5.16 15.23 7.86
C SER A 87 5.94 14.15 7.09
N LEU A 88 6.27 14.39 5.80
CA LEU A 88 7.11 13.49 5.01
C LEU A 88 8.55 13.46 5.53
N ASP A 89 9.13 14.63 5.80
CA ASP A 89 10.49 14.74 6.33
C ASP A 89 10.61 14.00 7.66
N HIS A 90 9.58 14.08 8.51
CA HIS A 90 9.55 13.34 9.77
C HIS A 90 9.42 11.82 9.54
N ILE A 91 8.54 11.38 8.64
CA ILE A 91 8.43 9.95 8.27
C ILE A 91 9.77 9.46 7.73
N ARG A 92 10.37 10.21 6.80
CA ARG A 92 11.65 9.89 6.17
C ARG A 92 12.75 9.75 7.22
N SER A 93 12.89 10.72 8.13
CA SER A 93 13.92 10.71 9.17
C SER A 93 13.84 9.47 10.07
N ILE A 94 12.63 8.99 10.36
CA ILE A 94 12.45 7.76 11.14
C ILE A 94 12.81 6.53 10.30
N LEU A 95 12.34 6.45 9.04
CA LEU A 95 12.55 5.28 8.19
C LEU A 95 14.04 5.01 7.94
N ILE A 96 14.83 6.06 7.64
CA ILE A 96 16.27 5.92 7.39
C ILE A 96 17.07 5.47 8.62
N THR A 97 16.55 5.64 9.83
CA THR A 97 17.18 5.11 11.05
C THR A 97 16.85 3.65 11.34
N MET A 98 15.85 3.10 10.63
CA MET A 98 15.43 1.71 10.80
C MET A 98 16.28 0.79 9.92
N ARG A 99 17.42 0.30 10.45
CA ARG A 99 18.39 -0.50 9.69
C ARG A 99 17.73 -1.63 8.90
N TYR A 100 16.86 -2.42 9.53
CA TYR A 100 16.19 -3.53 8.86
C TYR A 100 15.29 -3.06 7.69
N PHE A 101 14.74 -1.83 7.76
CA PHE A 101 13.92 -1.26 6.70
C PHE A 101 14.77 -0.90 5.48
N MET A 102 15.94 -0.32 5.71
CA MET A 102 16.89 0.03 4.67
C MET A 102 17.49 -1.19 3.94
N ASP A 103 17.36 -2.39 4.50
CA ASP A 103 17.71 -3.64 3.81
C ASP A 103 16.71 -4.00 2.69
N PHE A 104 15.49 -3.45 2.73
CA PHE A 104 14.43 -3.74 1.77
C PHE A 104 14.04 -2.56 0.89
N PHE A 105 14.25 -1.32 1.36
CA PHE A 105 13.76 -0.14 0.69
C PHE A 105 14.81 0.94 0.52
N GLU A 106 14.80 1.53 -0.68
CA GLU A 106 15.38 2.83 -0.93
C GLU A 106 14.33 3.91 -0.61
N VAL A 107 14.68 4.85 0.26
CA VAL A 107 13.82 5.95 0.68
C VAL A 107 14.14 7.18 -0.15
N GLY A 108 13.21 7.57 -1.00
CA GLY A 108 13.35 8.76 -1.85
C GLY A 108 13.26 10.06 -1.07
N ASP A 109 13.47 11.17 -1.77
CA ASP A 109 13.26 12.51 -1.24
C ASP A 109 11.79 12.92 -1.30
N ALA A 110 11.43 13.85 -0.42
CA ALA A 110 10.11 14.47 -0.45
C ALA A 110 9.95 15.35 -1.70
N LYS A 111 8.84 15.20 -2.40
CA LYS A 111 8.52 15.92 -3.64
C LYS A 111 7.13 16.53 -3.56
N MET A 112 6.90 17.56 -4.33
CA MET A 112 5.57 18.12 -4.52
C MET A 112 4.90 17.48 -5.74
N VAL A 113 3.59 17.27 -5.64
CA VAL A 113 2.75 16.90 -6.79
C VAL A 113 2.67 18.09 -7.73
N SER A 114 2.97 17.88 -9.01
CA SER A 114 2.83 18.92 -10.04
C SER A 114 1.37 19.37 -10.14
N ASP A 115 1.15 20.66 -10.33
CA ASP A 115 -0.19 21.21 -10.59
C ASP A 115 -0.75 20.77 -11.96
N GLU A 116 0.08 20.23 -12.85
CA GLU A 116 -0.30 19.69 -14.15
C GLU A 116 -0.99 18.33 -14.09
N VAL A 117 -0.96 17.66 -12.92
CA VAL A 117 -1.61 16.35 -12.76
C VAL A 117 -3.12 16.49 -12.91
N LYS A 118 -3.66 15.79 -13.91
CA LYS A 118 -5.10 15.77 -14.23
C LYS A 118 -5.81 14.53 -13.70
N ASN A 119 -5.07 13.42 -13.57
CA ASN A 119 -5.64 12.14 -13.18
C ASN A 119 -5.44 11.89 -11.69
N TYR A 120 -6.47 11.35 -11.08
CA TYR A 120 -6.43 10.96 -9.68
C TYR A 120 -7.01 9.57 -9.51
N VAL A 121 -6.41 8.80 -8.60
CA VAL A 121 -6.87 7.47 -8.22
C VAL A 121 -7.03 7.37 -6.71
N ALA A 122 -7.84 6.44 -6.27
CA ALA A 122 -7.97 6.10 -4.86
C ALA A 122 -7.70 4.61 -4.66
N PHE A 123 -6.87 4.31 -3.67
CA PHE A 123 -6.63 2.94 -3.22
C PHE A 123 -7.65 2.63 -2.12
N VAL A 124 -8.72 1.97 -2.48
CA VAL A 124 -9.90 1.77 -1.63
C VAL A 124 -9.85 0.38 -0.99
N ARG A 125 -9.88 0.35 0.34
CA ARG A 125 -9.96 -0.90 1.09
C ARG A 125 -11.23 -1.68 0.74
N VAL A 126 -11.07 -2.95 0.40
CA VAL A 126 -12.16 -3.93 0.27
C VAL A 126 -12.24 -4.75 1.55
N ARG A 127 -13.36 -4.66 2.25
CA ARG A 127 -13.59 -5.44 3.47
C ARG A 127 -14.06 -6.83 3.10
N MET A 128 -13.25 -7.83 3.46
CA MET A 128 -13.67 -9.23 3.40
C MET A 128 -14.30 -9.63 4.74
N PRO A 129 -15.37 -10.42 4.74
CA PRO A 129 -15.92 -10.96 5.96
C PRO A 129 -14.84 -11.77 6.69
N THR A 130 -14.55 -11.38 7.91
CA THR A 130 -13.75 -12.16 8.84
C THR A 130 -14.62 -13.28 9.37
N LYS A 131 -14.04 -14.48 9.51
CA LYS A 131 -14.68 -15.71 9.97
C LYS A 131 -15.94 -15.45 10.82
N SER A 132 -17.11 -15.50 10.20
CA SER A 132 -18.29 -15.84 10.93
C SER A 132 -18.28 -17.38 11.09
N LYS A 133 -18.88 -17.88 12.14
CA LYS A 133 -19.03 -19.33 12.38
C LYS A 133 -19.94 -20.00 11.34
N GLN A 134 -20.33 -19.30 10.28
CA GLN A 134 -21.25 -19.76 9.26
C GLN A 134 -20.50 -20.05 7.94
N PRO A 135 -20.82 -21.12 7.22
CA PRO A 135 -20.20 -21.49 5.93
C PRO A 135 -20.33 -20.39 4.87
N THR A 136 -21.31 -19.54 4.95
CA THR A 136 -21.58 -18.37 4.09
C THR A 136 -20.40 -17.39 3.96
N SER A 137 -19.44 -17.39 4.89
CA SER A 137 -18.31 -16.44 4.81
C SER A 137 -17.30 -16.74 3.69
N VAL A 138 -17.19 -17.99 3.27
CA VAL A 138 -16.31 -18.42 2.16
C VAL A 138 -16.96 -18.08 0.82
N GLU A 139 -18.27 -18.32 0.71
CA GLU A 139 -19.07 -18.03 -0.48
C GLU A 139 -19.13 -16.52 -0.73
N ILE A 140 -19.48 -15.72 0.30
CA ILE A 140 -19.49 -14.26 0.22
C ILE A 140 -18.11 -13.71 -0.17
N LYS A 141 -17.03 -14.29 0.36
CA LYS A 141 -15.68 -13.87 0.00
C LYS A 141 -15.37 -14.19 -1.46
N LYS A 142 -15.77 -15.34 -1.96
CA LYS A 142 -15.63 -15.74 -3.35
C LYS A 142 -16.42 -14.80 -4.25
N GLU A 143 -17.68 -14.54 -3.92
CA GLU A 143 -18.55 -13.61 -4.63
C GLU A 143 -17.97 -12.20 -4.71
N ILE A 144 -17.43 -11.65 -3.60
CA ILE A 144 -16.76 -10.34 -3.60
C ILE A 144 -15.55 -10.32 -4.54
N LEU A 145 -14.76 -11.40 -4.58
CA LEU A 145 -13.59 -11.49 -5.45
C LEU A 145 -13.99 -11.68 -6.92
N ASP A 146 -15.02 -12.48 -7.18
CA ASP A 146 -15.54 -12.71 -8.53
C ASP A 146 -16.16 -11.44 -9.14
N HIS A 147 -16.79 -10.59 -8.31
CA HIS A 147 -17.32 -9.28 -8.73
C HIS A 147 -16.27 -8.14 -8.66
N SER A 148 -15.05 -8.42 -8.29
CA SER A 148 -13.96 -7.44 -8.20
C SER A 148 -12.67 -8.06 -8.73
N PRO A 149 -12.58 -8.36 -10.04
CA PRO A 149 -11.42 -9.01 -10.65
C PRO A 149 -10.14 -8.17 -10.48
N ASP A 150 -10.28 -6.84 -10.35
CA ASP A 150 -9.17 -5.90 -10.14
C ASP A 150 -8.77 -5.76 -8.66
N CYS A 151 -9.23 -6.68 -7.80
CA CYS A 151 -8.95 -6.62 -6.39
C CYS A 151 -7.53 -7.13 -6.08
N ASN A 152 -6.66 -6.22 -5.71
CA ASN A 152 -5.30 -6.51 -5.25
C ASN A 152 -5.27 -6.79 -3.75
N PHE A 153 -4.17 -7.35 -3.26
CA PHE A 153 -3.97 -7.52 -1.83
C PHE A 153 -2.51 -7.36 -1.40
N ILE A 154 -2.32 -7.05 -0.13
CA ILE A 154 -1.05 -7.07 0.58
C ILE A 154 -1.19 -7.92 1.84
N TYR A 155 -0.07 -8.27 2.46
CA TYR A 155 -0.07 -8.94 3.74
C TYR A 155 0.13 -7.93 4.87
N LEU A 156 -0.74 -7.91 5.86
CA LEU A 156 -0.58 -7.09 7.05
C LEU A 156 -0.46 -7.96 8.30
N MET A 157 0.35 -7.48 9.24
CA MET A 157 0.39 -8.02 10.60
C MET A 157 -0.56 -7.18 11.47
N PRO A 158 -1.67 -7.73 11.94
CA PRO A 158 -2.53 -7.00 12.87
C PRO A 158 -1.76 -6.72 14.16
N SER A 159 -1.82 -5.46 14.61
CA SER A 159 -1.17 -5.01 15.85
C SER A 159 -1.81 -5.56 17.12
N SER A 160 -2.96 -6.20 17.02
CA SER A 160 -3.73 -6.76 18.11
C SER A 160 -4.19 -8.18 17.77
N SER A 161 -3.33 -9.18 17.98
CA SER A 161 -3.84 -10.50 18.27
C SER A 161 -3.85 -10.65 19.79
N ALA A 162 -5.03 -10.61 20.38
CA ALA A 162 -5.22 -10.84 21.83
C ALA A 162 -4.61 -12.18 22.30
N ASN A 163 -4.26 -13.06 21.39
CA ASN A 163 -3.77 -14.42 21.63
C ASN A 163 -2.30 -14.64 21.23
N GLY A 164 -1.50 -13.60 21.05
CA GLY A 164 -0.05 -13.75 20.73
C GLY A 164 0.30 -14.28 19.34
N ASN A 165 -0.63 -14.89 18.62
CA ASN A 165 -0.41 -15.45 17.29
C ASN A 165 -0.40 -14.34 16.22
N LYS A 166 0.79 -13.89 15.84
CA LYS A 166 1.01 -12.94 14.73
C LYS A 166 0.74 -13.59 13.38
N ARG A 167 -0.52 -13.75 13.00
CA ARG A 167 -0.89 -14.32 11.71
C ARG A 167 -0.97 -13.22 10.66
N LEU A 168 -0.26 -13.39 9.55
CA LEU A 168 -0.42 -12.52 8.37
C LEU A 168 -1.85 -12.64 7.84
N ILE A 169 -2.49 -11.49 7.64
CA ILE A 169 -3.81 -11.40 7.02
C ILE A 169 -3.68 -10.79 5.62
N ARG A 170 -4.49 -11.25 4.68
CA ARG A 170 -4.63 -10.58 3.39
C ARG A 170 -5.51 -9.34 3.56
N TYR A 171 -4.97 -8.20 3.18
CA TYR A 171 -5.66 -6.92 3.18
C TYR A 171 -5.94 -6.54 1.73
N TYR A 172 -7.21 -6.60 1.36
CA TYR A 172 -7.65 -6.38 -0.02
C TYR A 172 -7.93 -4.91 -0.28
N TYR A 173 -7.57 -4.45 -1.49
CA TYR A 173 -7.86 -3.11 -1.97
C TYR A 173 -8.12 -3.14 -3.48
N LYS A 174 -8.83 -2.13 -3.97
CA LYS A 174 -9.00 -1.86 -5.39
C LYS A 174 -8.57 -0.45 -5.72
N ILE A 175 -8.14 -0.23 -6.95
CA ILE A 175 -7.79 1.08 -7.48
C ILE A 175 -9.04 1.61 -8.19
N VAL A 176 -9.45 2.82 -7.83
CA VAL A 176 -10.65 3.44 -8.38
C VAL A 176 -10.26 4.80 -8.96
N PRO A 177 -10.55 5.08 -10.23
CA PRO A 177 -10.42 6.42 -10.79
C PRO A 177 -11.26 7.42 -10.00
N VAL A 178 -10.73 8.61 -9.81
CA VAL A 178 -11.41 9.68 -9.08
C VAL A 178 -11.58 10.87 -10.01
N GLU A 179 -12.77 11.03 -10.54
CA GLU A 179 -13.15 12.22 -11.24
C GLU A 179 -13.29 13.35 -10.21
N CYS A 180 -12.85 14.55 -10.56
CA CYS A 180 -12.84 15.80 -9.81
C CYS A 180 -13.53 15.76 -8.41
N MET A 181 -12.77 15.61 -7.34
CA MET A 181 -13.32 15.55 -5.98
C MET A 181 -13.72 16.93 -5.46
N LYS A 182 -14.95 17.06 -4.99
CA LYS A 182 -15.36 18.24 -4.22
C LYS A 182 -14.58 18.27 -2.88
N PRO A 183 -14.19 19.44 -2.35
CA PRO A 183 -13.42 19.55 -1.11
C PRO A 183 -14.00 18.79 0.09
N ALA A 184 -15.33 18.71 0.17
CA ALA A 184 -16.05 17.99 1.22
C ALA A 184 -15.85 16.44 1.17
N GLN A 185 -15.33 15.89 0.08
CA GLN A 185 -15.08 14.46 -0.10
C GLN A 185 -13.67 14.04 0.33
N TYR A 186 -12.81 15.00 0.71
CA TYR A 186 -11.48 14.71 1.21
C TYR A 186 -11.54 14.11 2.61
N SER A 187 -11.42 12.81 2.69
CA SER A 187 -11.50 12.10 3.95
C SER A 187 -10.12 11.67 4.46
N LYS A 188 -10.07 11.41 5.77
CA LYS A 188 -8.89 10.85 6.39
C LYS A 188 -8.76 9.37 5.99
N PRO A 189 -7.61 8.91 5.47
CA PRO A 189 -7.35 7.50 5.21
C PRO A 189 -7.49 6.65 6.48
N ASP A 190 -7.53 5.35 6.33
CA ASP A 190 -7.44 4.44 7.47
C ASP A 190 -6.02 4.40 8.05
N GLY A 191 -5.82 3.60 9.11
CA GLY A 191 -4.52 3.52 9.79
C GLY A 191 -3.37 2.97 8.94
N TYR A 192 -3.66 2.40 7.77
CA TYR A 192 -2.69 1.90 6.80
C TYR A 192 -2.54 2.81 5.57
N GLY A 193 -3.23 3.93 5.54
CA GLY A 193 -3.15 4.91 4.45
C GLY A 193 -4.11 4.66 3.28
N PHE A 194 -5.02 3.69 3.38
CA PHE A 194 -6.00 3.40 2.34
C PHE A 194 -7.30 4.20 2.51
N SER A 195 -7.94 4.51 1.39
CA SER A 195 -9.30 5.05 1.38
C SER A 195 -10.30 4.04 1.91
N ARG A 196 -11.39 4.53 2.52
CA ARG A 196 -12.55 3.72 2.88
C ARG A 196 -13.59 3.82 1.76
N THR A 197 -14.46 2.81 1.62
CA THR A 197 -15.46 2.74 0.55
C THR A 197 -16.33 4.00 0.44
N ASN A 198 -16.69 4.61 1.56
CA ASN A 198 -17.52 5.81 1.62
C ASN A 198 -16.72 7.10 1.91
N ARG A 199 -15.39 7.02 1.95
CA ARG A 199 -14.49 8.13 2.27
C ARG A 199 -13.23 8.04 1.42
N ILE A 200 -13.35 8.48 0.19
CA ILE A 200 -12.31 8.36 -0.84
C ILE A 200 -11.27 9.49 -0.68
N CYS A 201 -10.00 9.13 -0.79
CA CYS A 201 -8.87 10.06 -0.89
C CYS A 201 -8.30 9.97 -2.31
N GLY A 202 -8.49 10.99 -3.12
CA GLY A 202 -7.87 11.08 -4.43
C GLY A 202 -6.38 11.38 -4.32
N LEU A 203 -5.55 10.55 -4.92
CA LEU A 203 -4.11 10.67 -5.00
C LEU A 203 -3.71 10.92 -6.44
N ALA A 204 -2.67 11.73 -6.66
CA ALA A 204 -2.16 12.00 -7.99
C ALA A 204 -1.71 10.70 -8.67
N ASP A 205 -2.11 10.52 -9.92
CA ASP A 205 -1.73 9.41 -10.78
C ASP A 205 -0.86 9.94 -11.91
N PHE A 206 0.44 9.58 -11.94
CA PHE A 206 1.43 10.03 -12.92
C PHE A 206 2.54 9.01 -13.14
#